data_705df56f79714dab53b3e9f04c8feac2
#
_entry.id   705df56f79714dab53b3e9f04c8feac2
#
_cell.length_a   1.000
_cell.length_b   1.000
_cell.length_c   1.000
_cell.angle_alpha   90.00
_cell.angle_beta   90.00
_cell.angle_gamma   90.00
#
_symmetry.space_group_name_H-M   'P 1'
#
loop_
_entity.id
_entity.type
_entity.pdbx_description
1 polymer ?
#
loop_
_entity_poly.entity_id
_entity_poly.type
_entity_poly.pdbx_seq_one_letter_code
_entity_poly.pdbx_strand_id
1 'polypeptide(L)'
;MLSFNLKAEEKFDPQHHVEKILGAAGGGDVTVACWEPGQTSPYHCHPNAVELYFCFEGGGTMKTPTESVEVKPGCFVVHPRGELHEWRTGPQRTLLFRVRYGEEFSGRTKEWPSNPEWTPRPQDIEYFAAR
;
A
#
# COMPACT_ATOMS: atom_id res chain seq x y z
N MET A 1 5.18 9.86 -23.22
CA MET A 1 6.03 9.83 -22.02
C MET A 1 5.24 10.37 -20.84
N LEU A 2 5.33 9.71 -19.67
CA LEU A 2 4.79 10.22 -18.42
C LEU A 2 5.96 10.69 -17.56
N SER A 3 5.80 11.81 -16.88
CA SER A 3 6.83 12.38 -16.04
C SER A 3 6.20 13.06 -14.83
N PHE A 4 6.67 12.72 -13.63
CA PHE A 4 6.14 13.25 -12.37
C PHE A 4 7.28 13.67 -11.45
N ASN A 5 7.02 14.71 -10.66
CA ASN A 5 7.80 14.97 -9.47
C ASN A 5 7.00 14.43 -8.28
N LEU A 6 7.43 13.31 -7.72
CA LEU A 6 6.68 12.61 -6.67
C LEU A 6 6.48 13.48 -5.42
N LYS A 7 7.47 14.28 -5.06
CA LYS A 7 7.36 15.18 -3.92
C LYS A 7 6.32 16.28 -4.16
N ALA A 8 6.23 16.79 -5.39
CA ALA A 8 5.24 17.80 -5.75
C ALA A 8 3.80 17.25 -5.77
N GLU A 9 3.65 15.93 -5.87
CA GLU A 9 2.36 15.26 -5.89
C GLU A 9 1.85 14.89 -4.49
N GLU A 10 2.60 15.19 -3.41
CA GLU A 10 2.20 14.81 -2.07
C GLU A 10 0.89 15.45 -1.64
N LYS A 11 0.07 14.65 -0.92
CA LYS A 11 -1.18 15.11 -0.33
C LYS A 11 -1.47 14.22 0.89
N PHE A 12 -1.60 14.84 2.06
CA PHE A 12 -1.83 14.13 3.31
C PHE A 12 -3.23 14.37 3.85
N ASP A 13 -3.76 13.37 4.57
CA ASP A 13 -5.04 13.46 5.26
C ASP A 13 -4.86 12.90 6.68
N PRO A 14 -5.39 13.58 7.73
CA PRO A 14 -5.20 13.14 9.10
C PRO A 14 -5.98 11.88 9.48
N GLN A 15 -7.00 11.48 8.71
CA GLN A 15 -7.83 10.32 9.03
C GLN A 15 -7.23 9.02 8.51
N HIS A 16 -6.75 9.02 7.28
CA HIS A 16 -6.06 7.87 6.68
C HIS A 16 -5.20 8.33 5.51
N HIS A 17 -4.34 7.43 5.05
CA HIS A 17 -3.42 7.74 3.97
C HIS A 17 -4.13 8.13 2.66
N VAL A 18 -3.40 8.84 1.82
CA VAL A 18 -3.87 9.25 0.49
C VAL A 18 -3.10 8.47 -0.57
N GLU A 19 -3.81 7.83 -1.47
CA GLU A 19 -3.24 7.21 -2.66
C GLU A 19 -3.62 8.04 -3.88
N LYS A 20 -2.62 8.56 -4.57
CA LYS A 20 -2.82 9.37 -5.76
C LYS A 20 -2.28 8.64 -6.98
N ILE A 21 -3.19 8.12 -7.80
CA ILE A 21 -2.81 7.45 -9.04
C ILE A 21 -2.38 8.51 -10.04
N LEU A 22 -1.12 8.42 -10.48
CA LEU A 22 -0.51 9.39 -11.36
C LEU A 22 -0.64 9.02 -12.84
N GLY A 23 -0.83 7.73 -13.13
CA GLY A 23 -0.98 7.27 -14.50
C GLY A 23 -0.93 5.76 -14.62
N ALA A 24 -1.04 5.30 -15.85
CA ALA A 24 -0.97 3.89 -16.21
C ALA A 24 0.25 3.63 -17.10
N ALA A 25 0.83 2.44 -16.95
CA ALA A 25 1.96 1.98 -17.76
C ALA A 25 1.74 0.51 -18.11
N GLY A 26 1.39 0.23 -19.37
CA GLY A 26 1.01 -1.12 -19.77
C GLY A 26 -0.19 -1.62 -18.99
N GLY A 27 -0.09 -2.78 -18.36
CA GLY A 27 -1.12 -3.35 -17.48
C GLY A 27 -0.99 -2.92 -16.01
N GLY A 28 -0.27 -1.84 -15.74
CA GLY A 28 -0.02 -1.36 -14.38
C GLY A 28 -0.45 0.06 -14.13
N ASP A 29 -0.52 0.45 -12.86
CA ASP A 29 -0.66 1.84 -12.44
C ASP A 29 0.55 2.30 -11.63
N VAL A 30 0.79 3.61 -11.62
CA VAL A 30 1.83 4.26 -10.84
C VAL A 30 1.18 5.24 -9.87
N THR A 31 1.54 5.14 -8.60
CA THR A 31 0.85 5.84 -7.50
C THR A 31 1.86 6.41 -6.53
N VAL A 32 1.60 7.62 -6.03
CA VAL A 32 2.23 8.09 -4.80
C VAL A 32 1.28 7.86 -3.64
N ALA A 33 1.77 7.21 -2.59
CA ALA A 33 1.03 6.98 -1.36
C ALA A 33 1.63 7.85 -0.25
N CYS A 34 0.79 8.65 0.37
CA CYS A 34 1.20 9.68 1.33
C CYS A 34 0.62 9.35 2.70
N TRP A 35 1.49 9.26 3.69
CA TRP A 35 1.18 8.72 5.01
C TRP A 35 1.54 9.70 6.11
N GLU A 36 0.59 10.01 6.98
CA GLU A 36 0.88 10.69 8.24
C GLU A 36 1.48 9.69 9.24
N PRO A 37 2.24 10.15 10.25
CA PRO A 37 2.80 9.26 11.25
C PRO A 37 1.77 8.32 11.88
N GLY A 38 2.14 7.05 12.01
CA GLY A 38 1.31 6.03 12.65
C GLY A 38 0.16 5.48 11.83
N GLN A 39 -0.13 6.01 10.66
CA GLN A 39 -1.16 5.45 9.78
C GLN A 39 -0.74 4.08 9.25
N THR A 40 -1.71 3.19 9.12
CA THR A 40 -1.50 1.86 8.54
C THR A 40 -2.28 1.70 7.25
N SER A 41 -1.76 0.87 6.37
CA SER A 41 -2.59 0.32 5.30
C SER A 41 -3.57 -0.70 5.88
N PRO A 42 -4.62 -1.06 5.13
CA PRO A 42 -5.28 -2.32 5.41
C PRO A 42 -4.28 -3.48 5.44
N TYR A 43 -4.52 -4.46 6.29
CA TYR A 43 -3.86 -5.76 6.17
C TYR A 43 -4.59 -6.52 5.07
N HIS A 44 -3.99 -6.57 3.88
CA HIS A 44 -4.70 -6.91 2.66
C HIS A 44 -3.78 -7.58 1.64
N CYS A 45 -4.39 -8.10 0.60
CA CYS A 45 -3.68 -8.64 -0.57
C CYS A 45 -4.42 -8.26 -1.85
N HIS A 46 -3.69 -8.37 -2.96
CA HIS A 46 -4.25 -8.26 -4.30
C HIS A 46 -4.05 -9.60 -5.01
N PRO A 47 -5.09 -10.44 -5.09
CA PRO A 47 -4.95 -11.80 -5.62
C PRO A 47 -4.42 -11.87 -7.06
N ASN A 48 -4.71 -10.85 -7.85
CA ASN A 48 -4.39 -10.82 -9.29
C ASN A 48 -3.39 -9.75 -9.68
N ALA A 49 -2.67 -9.19 -8.71
CA ALA A 49 -1.67 -8.15 -8.98
C ALA A 49 -0.41 -8.33 -8.13
N VAL A 50 0.71 -7.94 -8.73
CA VAL A 50 1.98 -7.73 -8.04
C VAL A 50 2.03 -6.28 -7.63
N GLU A 51 2.59 -5.99 -6.46
CA GLU A 51 2.84 -4.63 -6.00
C GLU A 51 4.30 -4.41 -5.68
N LEU A 52 4.79 -3.25 -6.10
CA LEU A 52 6.11 -2.76 -5.73
C LEU A 52 5.95 -1.47 -4.95
N TYR A 53 6.67 -1.36 -3.83
CA TYR A 53 6.75 -0.13 -3.07
C TYR A 53 8.20 0.33 -2.98
N PHE A 54 8.43 1.59 -3.28
CA PHE A 54 9.71 2.26 -3.09
C PHE A 54 9.52 3.43 -2.13
N CYS A 55 10.27 3.42 -1.04
CA CYS A 55 10.24 4.52 -0.07
C CYS A 55 11.28 5.58 -0.48
N PHE A 56 10.81 6.81 -0.63
CA PHE A 56 11.74 7.90 -0.95
C PHE A 56 11.75 9.02 0.11
N GLU A 57 10.84 9.00 1.08
CA GLU A 57 10.83 9.92 2.21
C GLU A 57 10.14 9.25 3.41
N GLY A 58 10.67 9.52 4.62
CA GLY A 58 10.13 8.96 5.84
C GLY A 58 10.54 7.51 6.09
N GLY A 59 9.57 6.67 6.39
CA GLY A 59 9.82 5.24 6.63
C GLY A 59 8.80 4.61 7.56
N GLY A 60 8.96 3.32 7.76
CA GLY A 60 8.08 2.54 8.63
C GLY A 60 8.40 1.06 8.53
N THR A 61 7.38 0.23 8.69
CA THR A 61 7.50 -1.23 8.67
C THR A 61 6.54 -1.83 7.65
N MET A 62 7.05 -2.74 6.83
CA MET A 62 6.22 -3.57 5.97
C MET A 62 6.16 -4.97 6.57
N LYS A 63 4.96 -5.48 6.76
CA LYS A 63 4.70 -6.76 7.42
C LYS A 63 3.97 -7.73 6.50
N THR A 64 4.38 -8.99 6.52
CA THR A 64 3.66 -10.13 5.94
C THR A 64 3.37 -11.14 7.07
N PRO A 65 2.63 -12.24 6.80
CA PRO A 65 2.41 -13.25 7.84
C PRO A 65 3.69 -13.89 8.40
N THR A 66 4.78 -13.87 7.64
CA THR A 66 6.02 -14.58 8.00
C THR A 66 7.18 -13.67 8.38
N GLU A 67 7.11 -12.38 8.05
CA GLU A 67 8.22 -11.47 8.33
C GLU A 67 7.78 -10.01 8.43
N SER A 68 8.64 -9.19 9.01
CA SER A 68 8.54 -7.75 9.01
C SER A 68 9.87 -7.16 8.63
N VAL A 69 9.85 -6.12 7.79
CA VAL A 69 11.06 -5.41 7.39
C VAL A 69 10.94 -3.93 7.71
N GLU A 70 12.03 -3.35 8.18
CA GLU A 70 12.13 -1.91 8.35
C GLU A 70 12.40 -1.27 6.99
N VAL A 71 11.58 -0.29 6.64
CA VAL A 71 11.66 0.42 5.35
C VAL A 71 12.10 1.85 5.60
N LYS A 72 13.17 2.26 4.93
CA LYS A 72 13.77 3.59 4.98
C LYS A 72 13.87 4.16 3.57
N PRO A 73 14.16 5.45 3.39
CA PRO A 73 14.40 6.01 2.05
C PRO A 73 15.43 5.20 1.28
N GLY A 74 15.09 4.82 0.06
CA GLY A 74 15.90 3.93 -0.77
C GLY A 74 15.52 2.46 -0.70
N CYS A 75 14.68 2.05 0.27
CA CYS A 75 14.20 0.68 0.38
C CYS A 75 13.10 0.39 -0.63
N PHE A 76 13.07 -0.85 -1.06
CA PHE A 76 12.19 -1.35 -2.09
C PHE A 76 11.63 -2.70 -1.64
N VAL A 77 10.30 -2.86 -1.72
CA VAL A 77 9.64 -4.14 -1.40
C VAL A 77 8.77 -4.57 -2.57
N VAL A 78 8.73 -5.88 -2.80
CA VAL A 78 7.91 -6.48 -3.83
C VAL A 78 6.98 -7.50 -3.19
N HIS A 79 5.68 -7.35 -3.43
CA HIS A 79 4.68 -8.32 -3.01
C HIS A 79 4.22 -9.12 -4.22
N PRO A 80 4.48 -10.43 -4.25
CA PRO A 80 3.88 -11.28 -5.28
C PRO A 80 2.36 -11.30 -5.17
N ARG A 81 1.70 -11.81 -6.20
CA ARG A 81 0.24 -11.93 -6.23
C ARG A 81 -0.27 -12.64 -4.99
N GLY A 82 -1.26 -12.05 -4.34
CA GLY A 82 -1.94 -12.66 -3.20
C GLY A 82 -1.19 -12.61 -1.87
N GLU A 83 -0.01 -12.01 -1.83
CA GLU A 83 0.71 -11.90 -0.56
C GLU A 83 0.02 -10.88 0.36
N LEU A 84 -0.39 -11.36 1.53
CA LEU A 84 -1.00 -10.53 2.56
C LEU A 84 0.06 -9.62 3.18
N HIS A 85 -0.20 -8.33 3.23
CA HIS A 85 0.76 -7.35 3.75
C HIS A 85 0.11 -6.14 4.38
N GLU A 86 0.85 -5.47 5.27
CA GLU A 86 0.44 -4.24 5.94
C GLU A 86 1.62 -3.29 6.00
N TRP A 87 1.37 -2.04 5.60
CA TRP A 87 2.29 -0.94 5.85
C TRP A 87 1.94 -0.26 7.17
N ARG A 88 2.95 0.05 7.96
CA ARG A 88 2.81 0.81 9.19
C ARG A 88 3.80 1.95 9.20
N THR A 89 3.29 3.17 9.11
CA THR A 89 4.12 4.38 9.07
C THR A 89 4.81 4.62 10.42
N GLY A 90 6.08 4.99 10.38
CA GLY A 90 6.86 5.38 11.55
C GLY A 90 6.53 6.79 12.04
N PRO A 91 7.46 7.45 12.76
CA PRO A 91 7.21 8.74 13.40
C PRO A 91 7.24 9.94 12.45
N GLN A 92 7.52 9.75 11.18
CA GLN A 92 7.63 10.83 10.19
C GLN A 92 6.62 10.63 9.06
N ARG A 93 6.19 11.73 8.44
CA ARG A 93 5.46 11.68 7.17
C ARG A 93 6.24 10.86 6.17
N THR A 94 5.54 10.01 5.45
CA THR A 94 6.18 9.06 4.53
C THR A 94 5.57 9.14 3.16
N LEU A 95 6.43 9.06 2.16
CA LEU A 95 6.05 8.98 0.76
C LEU A 95 6.57 7.66 0.20
N LEU A 96 5.65 6.84 -0.29
CA LEU A 96 5.94 5.61 -1.00
C LEU A 96 5.50 5.77 -2.46
N PHE A 97 6.38 5.39 -3.35
CA PHE A 97 6.01 5.20 -4.75
C PHE A 97 5.59 3.74 -4.94
N ARG A 98 4.40 3.55 -5.51
CA ARG A 98 3.88 2.20 -5.76
C ARG A 98 3.65 1.98 -7.23
N VAL A 99 4.05 0.81 -7.71
CA VAL A 99 3.63 0.27 -9.00
C VAL A 99 2.82 -0.99 -8.71
N ARG A 100 1.64 -1.07 -9.29
CA ARG A 100 0.77 -2.22 -9.20
C ARG A 100 0.57 -2.77 -10.61
N TYR A 101 0.72 -4.07 -10.77
CA TYR A 101 0.79 -4.68 -12.08
C TYR A 101 0.06 -6.02 -12.10
N GLY A 102 -0.86 -6.20 -13.04
CA GLY A 102 -1.60 -7.45 -13.14
C GLY A 102 -2.91 -7.33 -13.92
N GLU A 103 -3.71 -8.37 -13.83
CA GLU A 103 -4.95 -8.50 -14.59
C GLU A 103 -6.06 -7.59 -14.06
N GLU A 104 -6.13 -7.44 -12.73
CA GLU A 104 -7.05 -6.53 -12.07
C GLU A 104 -6.55 -6.22 -10.66
N PHE A 105 -7.01 -5.13 -10.06
CA PHE A 105 -6.40 -4.57 -8.85
C PHE A 105 -7.29 -4.67 -7.62
N SER A 106 -8.39 -5.42 -7.67
CA SER A 106 -9.24 -5.57 -6.50
C SER A 106 -8.47 -6.21 -5.33
N GLY A 107 -8.67 -5.66 -4.15
CA GLY A 107 -8.05 -6.14 -2.93
C GLY A 107 -9.00 -6.99 -2.09
N ARG A 108 -8.40 -7.74 -1.17
CA ARG A 108 -9.10 -8.44 -0.09
C ARG A 108 -8.48 -8.00 1.22
N THR A 109 -9.29 -7.44 2.10
CA THR A 109 -8.84 -6.83 3.35
C THR A 109 -9.26 -7.67 4.53
N LYS A 110 -8.30 -7.98 5.40
CA LYS A 110 -8.54 -8.77 6.61
C LYS A 110 -8.82 -7.87 7.82
N GLU A 111 -8.09 -6.78 7.95
CA GLU A 111 -8.26 -5.79 9.01
C GLU A 111 -7.63 -4.46 8.60
N TRP A 112 -7.98 -3.39 9.30
CA TRP A 112 -7.38 -2.07 9.09
C TRP A 112 -7.23 -1.34 10.41
N PRO A 113 -6.10 -1.56 11.13
CA PRO A 113 -5.94 -1.08 12.51
C PRO A 113 -6.09 0.42 12.72
N SER A 114 -5.67 1.25 11.77
CA SER A 114 -5.76 2.72 11.91
C SER A 114 -7.05 3.32 11.37
N ASN A 115 -8.00 2.50 10.93
CA ASN A 115 -9.29 2.96 10.43
C ASN A 115 -10.44 2.33 11.22
N PRO A 116 -10.92 2.98 12.29
CA PRO A 116 -11.97 2.43 13.13
C PRO A 116 -13.34 2.32 12.44
N GLU A 117 -13.53 2.99 11.32
CA GLU A 117 -14.79 2.95 10.56
C GLU A 117 -14.82 1.80 9.54
N TRP A 118 -13.70 1.15 9.32
CA TRP A 118 -13.65 0.04 8.38
C TRP A 118 -14.40 -1.18 8.92
N THR A 119 -15.19 -1.80 8.05
CA THR A 119 -15.87 -3.07 8.33
C THR A 119 -15.61 -4.05 7.18
N PRO A 120 -15.51 -5.36 7.47
CA PRO A 120 -15.28 -6.35 6.42
C PRO A 120 -16.44 -6.44 5.45
N ARG A 121 -16.13 -6.49 4.17
CA ARG A 121 -17.10 -6.71 3.10
C ARG A 121 -17.37 -8.21 2.96
N PRO A 122 -18.54 -8.62 2.39
CA PRO A 122 -18.81 -10.04 2.16
C PRO A 122 -17.71 -10.77 1.39
N GLN A 123 -17.12 -10.16 0.36
CA GLN A 123 -16.04 -10.76 -0.41
C GLN A 123 -14.76 -10.94 0.38
N ASP A 124 -14.49 -10.08 1.36
CA ASP A 124 -13.33 -10.22 2.24
C ASP A 124 -13.52 -11.40 3.19
N ILE A 125 -14.70 -11.50 3.80
CA ILE A 125 -15.05 -12.59 4.71
C ILE A 125 -14.95 -13.93 3.98
N GLU A 126 -15.53 -14.04 2.81
CA GLU A 126 -15.49 -15.25 1.99
C GLU A 126 -14.07 -15.64 1.63
N TYR A 127 -13.27 -14.68 1.18
CA TYR A 127 -11.90 -14.93 0.77
C TYR A 127 -11.06 -15.50 1.91
N PHE A 128 -11.08 -14.89 3.09
CA PHE A 128 -10.26 -15.33 4.21
C PHE A 128 -10.81 -16.55 4.93
N ALA A 129 -12.10 -16.85 4.85
CA ALA A 129 -12.67 -18.07 5.39
C ALA A 129 -12.23 -19.32 4.63
N ALA A 130 -11.94 -19.19 3.34
CA ALA A 130 -11.51 -20.30 2.48
C ALA A 130 -9.99 -20.58 2.54
N ARG A 131 -9.23 -19.83 3.35
CA ARG A 131 -7.76 -19.90 3.34
C ARG A 131 -7.16 -20.20 4.71
#